data_9c2385f6997ea66220ac554ba01fe452
#
_entry.id   9c2385f6997ea66220ac554ba01fe452
#
_cell.length_a   1.000
_cell.length_b   1.000
_cell.length_c   1.000
_cell.angle_alpha   90.00
_cell.angle_beta   90.00
_cell.angle_gamma   90.00
#
_symmetry.space_group_name_H-M   'P 1'
#
loop_
_entity.id
_entity.type
_entity.pdbx_description
1 polymer ?
#
loop_
_entity_poly.entity_id
_entity_poly.type
_entity_poly.pdbx_seq_one_letter_code
_entity_poly.pdbx_strand_id
1 'polypeptide(L)'
;MRQENGAKLEQRVVRAAEAALAERQFVSAIDVLVGIGWLALSHVEEWRQGRVEYLERVTQANLAKLSAAMELFHTWATGRGLVPSETVYVARTRDRRPLRFSKSGDPDIERAYRTHWVSPALSEAKRRRLAERQSRPADLVVVMPLEDWTCVECSGTGDLLIMDSPGPLCLACADMDHLVYLPSGDAALTRRAKKASGLSAVVVRFSRSRKRYERQGILVEEAALDQAERECPADEEAPGRRPGAAAVPGAAAVPGAARRVVRSGRAGGSAAGRALDPRAVTLAVAASVRHQDTGYDELVKSGVPRTAAREQVGAEVQRILASWQAPGPC
;
A
#
# COMPACT_ATOMS: atom_id res chain seq x y z
N MET A 1 43.87 -14.98 16.31
CA MET A 1 42.41 -15.20 16.49
C MET A 1 41.52 -13.94 16.26
N ARG A 2 41.76 -12.77 16.88
CA ARG A 2 40.94 -11.57 16.60
C ARG A 2 41.10 -11.02 15.18
N GLN A 3 42.31 -10.95 14.66
CA GLN A 3 42.59 -10.48 13.29
C GLN A 3 42.09 -11.43 12.21
N GLU A 4 42.20 -12.74 12.38
CA GLU A 4 41.67 -13.74 11.43
C GLU A 4 40.14 -13.70 11.34
N ASN A 5 39.46 -13.44 12.46
CA ASN A 5 37.99 -13.26 12.44
C ASN A 5 37.56 -11.96 11.76
N GLY A 6 38.40 -10.89 11.84
CA GLY A 6 38.17 -9.63 11.12
C GLY A 6 38.30 -9.80 9.61
N ALA A 7 39.37 -10.44 9.13
CA ALA A 7 39.58 -10.70 7.70
C ALA A 7 38.46 -11.59 7.08
N LYS A 8 37.97 -12.59 7.82
CA LYS A 8 36.85 -13.43 7.37
C LYS A 8 35.54 -12.64 7.29
N LEU A 9 35.29 -11.74 8.24
CA LEU A 9 34.12 -10.87 8.19
C LEU A 9 34.19 -9.93 7.01
N GLU A 10 35.33 -9.30 6.78
CA GLU A 10 35.57 -8.41 5.64
C GLU A 10 35.27 -9.10 4.31
N GLN A 11 35.83 -10.29 4.08
CA GLN A 11 35.59 -11.08 2.87
C GLN A 11 34.10 -11.37 2.66
N ARG A 12 33.34 -11.67 3.74
CA ARG A 12 31.89 -11.93 3.67
C ARG A 12 31.13 -10.67 3.31
N VAL A 13 31.47 -9.53 3.94
CA VAL A 13 30.86 -8.23 3.68
C VAL A 13 31.11 -7.82 2.24
N VAL A 14 32.36 -7.87 1.77
CA VAL A 14 32.70 -7.53 0.39
C VAL A 14 31.97 -8.41 -0.62
N ARG A 15 31.98 -9.73 -0.42
CA ARG A 15 31.26 -10.66 -1.32
C ARG A 15 29.77 -10.36 -1.39
N ALA A 16 29.11 -10.11 -0.25
CA ALA A 16 27.68 -9.78 -0.20
C ALA A 16 27.40 -8.44 -0.91
N ALA A 17 28.25 -7.45 -0.66
CA ALA A 17 28.13 -6.13 -1.28
C ALA A 17 28.33 -6.16 -2.79
N GLU A 18 29.35 -6.88 -3.29
CA GLU A 18 29.63 -7.06 -4.72
C GLU A 18 28.49 -7.79 -5.43
N ALA A 19 27.93 -8.85 -4.82
CA ALA A 19 26.79 -9.57 -5.38
C ALA A 19 25.57 -8.65 -5.54
N ALA A 20 25.23 -7.87 -4.51
CA ALA A 20 24.12 -6.93 -4.57
C ALA A 20 24.36 -5.80 -5.59
N LEU A 21 25.57 -5.27 -5.66
CA LEU A 21 25.96 -4.22 -6.62
C LEU A 21 25.87 -4.72 -8.07
N ALA A 22 26.33 -5.93 -8.33
CA ALA A 22 26.30 -6.54 -9.66
C ALA A 22 24.86 -6.75 -10.15
N GLU A 23 23.97 -7.20 -9.26
CA GLU A 23 22.58 -7.47 -9.59
C GLU A 23 21.76 -6.19 -9.81
N ARG A 24 21.93 -5.17 -8.95
CA ARG A 24 21.00 -4.02 -8.86
C ARG A 24 21.62 -2.67 -9.12
N GLN A 25 22.94 -2.58 -9.30
CA GLN A 25 23.71 -1.34 -9.45
C GLN A 25 23.66 -0.42 -8.22
N PHE A 26 23.22 -0.94 -7.09
CA PHE A 26 23.31 -0.32 -5.78
C PHE A 26 23.38 -1.39 -4.69
N VAL A 27 23.81 -1.00 -3.50
CA VAL A 27 23.86 -1.86 -2.32
C VAL A 27 23.45 -1.08 -1.07
N SER A 28 22.70 -1.71 -0.18
CA SER A 28 22.27 -1.17 1.12
C SER A 28 22.83 -2.00 2.27
N ALA A 29 22.79 -1.45 3.48
CA ALA A 29 23.13 -2.18 4.70
C ALA A 29 22.32 -3.48 4.86
N ILE A 30 21.00 -3.43 4.53
CA ILE A 30 20.13 -4.61 4.57
C ILE A 30 20.66 -5.72 3.65
N ASP A 31 21.09 -5.37 2.43
CA ASP A 31 21.61 -6.35 1.47
C ASP A 31 22.87 -7.05 2.00
N VAL A 32 23.74 -6.28 2.63
CA VAL A 32 24.95 -6.84 3.24
C VAL A 32 24.58 -7.77 4.40
N LEU A 33 23.72 -7.33 5.33
CA LEU A 33 23.32 -8.14 6.48
C LEU A 33 22.61 -9.44 6.07
N VAL A 34 21.78 -9.38 5.02
CA VAL A 34 21.14 -10.57 4.45
C VAL A 34 22.18 -11.45 3.76
N GLY A 35 23.07 -10.87 2.97
CA GLY A 35 24.08 -11.61 2.22
C GLY A 35 25.12 -12.33 3.11
N ILE A 36 25.44 -11.78 4.29
CA ILE A 36 26.29 -12.44 5.28
C ILE A 36 25.51 -13.39 6.22
N GLY A 37 24.18 -13.51 6.06
CA GLY A 37 23.34 -14.41 6.83
C GLY A 37 23.02 -13.95 8.26
N TRP A 38 23.19 -12.65 8.56
CA TRP A 38 22.84 -12.10 9.89
C TRP A 38 21.42 -11.57 9.97
N LEU A 39 20.75 -11.46 8.85
CA LEU A 39 19.37 -11.01 8.76
C LEU A 39 18.59 -11.89 7.78
N ALA A 40 17.50 -12.49 8.21
CA ALA A 40 16.62 -13.26 7.32
C ALA A 40 15.68 -12.34 6.53
N LEU A 41 15.39 -12.68 5.28
CA LEU A 41 14.44 -11.93 4.44
C LEU A 41 13.04 -11.86 5.05
N SER A 42 12.59 -12.91 5.75
CA SER A 42 11.32 -12.91 6.49
C SER A 42 11.28 -11.84 7.57
N HIS A 43 12.37 -11.66 8.33
CA HIS A 43 12.46 -10.62 9.35
C HIS A 43 12.52 -9.20 8.75
N VAL A 44 13.14 -9.04 7.58
CA VAL A 44 13.08 -7.76 6.83
C VAL A 44 11.64 -7.44 6.45
N GLU A 45 10.89 -8.45 6.01
CA GLU A 45 9.49 -8.25 5.63
C GLU A 45 8.61 -7.92 6.84
N GLU A 46 8.76 -8.64 7.97
CA GLU A 46 8.07 -8.34 9.23
C GLU A 46 8.36 -6.91 9.71
N TRP A 47 9.64 -6.48 9.64
CA TRP A 47 10.02 -5.11 9.97
C TRP A 47 9.39 -4.09 9.01
N ARG A 48 9.38 -4.36 7.71
CA ARG A 48 8.70 -3.50 6.72
C ARG A 48 7.20 -3.40 6.95
N GLN A 49 6.60 -4.45 7.49
CA GLN A 49 5.19 -4.47 7.88
C GLN A 49 4.93 -3.78 9.24
N GLY A 50 5.97 -3.22 9.86
CA GLY A 50 5.86 -2.54 11.15
C GLY A 50 5.64 -3.46 12.36
N ARG A 51 5.79 -4.79 12.18
CA ARG A 51 5.65 -5.79 13.25
C ARG A 51 6.86 -5.86 14.17
N VAL A 52 7.98 -5.32 13.75
CA VAL A 52 9.24 -5.25 14.49
C VAL A 52 9.55 -3.78 14.75
N GLU A 53 9.83 -3.43 15.99
CA GLU A 53 10.05 -2.06 16.43
C GLU A 53 11.28 -1.40 15.79
N TYR A 54 12.40 -2.14 15.70
CA TYR A 54 13.65 -1.74 15.04
C TYR A 54 14.36 -2.95 14.44
N LEU A 55 15.06 -2.76 13.31
CA LEU A 55 15.62 -3.85 12.52
C LEU A 55 16.67 -4.69 13.28
N GLU A 56 17.53 -4.04 14.08
CA GLU A 56 18.58 -4.71 14.85
C GLU A 56 18.03 -5.77 15.83
N ARG A 57 16.76 -5.62 16.27
CA ARG A 57 16.11 -6.57 17.19
C ARG A 57 16.05 -8.00 16.64
N VAL A 58 15.98 -8.14 15.33
CA VAL A 58 15.82 -9.43 14.63
C VAL A 58 17.09 -9.88 13.92
N THR A 59 18.21 -9.19 14.14
CA THR A 59 19.50 -9.61 13.62
C THR A 59 20.14 -10.69 14.49
N GLN A 60 20.89 -11.60 13.87
CA GLN A 60 21.60 -12.70 14.56
C GLN A 60 23.00 -12.30 15.03
N ALA A 61 23.28 -11.02 15.14
CA ALA A 61 24.59 -10.50 15.54
C ALA A 61 24.42 -9.49 16.68
N ASN A 62 25.41 -9.41 17.56
CA ASN A 62 25.47 -8.37 18.59
C ASN A 62 25.88 -7.01 17.97
N LEU A 63 25.63 -5.93 18.71
CA LEU A 63 25.90 -4.57 18.23
C LEU A 63 27.34 -4.35 17.80
N ALA A 64 28.34 -4.90 18.53
CA ALA A 64 29.74 -4.76 18.16
C ALA A 64 30.07 -5.40 16.80
N LYS A 65 29.47 -6.55 16.49
CA LYS A 65 29.61 -7.18 15.18
C LYS A 65 28.89 -6.40 14.08
N LEU A 66 27.70 -5.86 14.38
CA LEU A 66 26.97 -5.02 13.43
C LEU A 66 27.76 -3.76 13.10
N SER A 67 28.29 -3.04 14.10
CA SER A 67 29.14 -1.86 13.90
C SER A 67 30.36 -2.20 13.03
N ALA A 68 31.08 -3.27 13.35
CA ALA A 68 32.24 -3.69 12.55
C ALA A 68 31.86 -4.02 11.09
N ALA A 69 30.73 -4.68 10.86
CA ALA A 69 30.28 -4.96 9.50
C ALA A 69 29.90 -3.69 8.74
N MET A 70 29.25 -2.72 9.41
CA MET A 70 28.87 -1.44 8.82
C MET A 70 30.10 -0.58 8.47
N GLU A 71 31.13 -0.55 9.34
CA GLU A 71 32.41 0.12 9.07
C GLU A 71 33.12 -0.49 7.86
N LEU A 72 33.21 -1.82 7.80
CA LEU A 72 33.79 -2.52 6.66
C LEU A 72 33.03 -2.24 5.35
N PHE A 73 31.71 -2.26 5.44
CA PHE A 73 30.84 -1.94 4.30
C PHE A 73 31.04 -0.50 3.81
N HIS A 74 31.08 0.47 4.71
CA HIS A 74 31.33 1.88 4.39
C HIS A 74 32.71 2.08 3.75
N THR A 75 33.75 1.47 4.33
CA THR A 75 35.13 1.53 3.81
C THR A 75 35.20 0.92 2.41
N TRP A 76 34.59 -0.24 2.19
CA TRP A 76 34.50 -0.85 0.87
C TRP A 76 33.78 0.03 -0.15
N ALA A 77 32.63 0.59 0.22
CA ALA A 77 31.80 1.40 -0.67
C ALA A 77 32.51 2.68 -1.09
N THR A 78 33.17 3.37 -0.15
CA THR A 78 33.97 4.57 -0.44
C THR A 78 35.20 4.25 -1.27
N GLY A 79 35.92 3.15 -0.95
CA GLY A 79 37.05 2.67 -1.73
C GLY A 79 36.71 2.27 -3.17
N ARG A 80 35.45 1.87 -3.44
CA ARG A 80 34.93 1.61 -4.79
C ARG A 80 34.42 2.86 -5.51
N GLY A 81 34.46 4.03 -4.87
CA GLY A 81 33.95 5.28 -5.42
C GLY A 81 32.43 5.26 -5.64
N LEU A 82 31.68 4.49 -4.86
CA LEU A 82 30.23 4.47 -4.93
C LEU A 82 29.65 5.79 -4.41
N VAL A 83 28.52 6.20 -4.97
CA VAL A 83 27.85 7.45 -4.61
C VAL A 83 26.78 7.19 -3.55
N PRO A 84 26.84 7.86 -2.38
CA PRO A 84 25.83 7.71 -1.35
C PRO A 84 24.49 8.34 -1.79
N SER A 85 23.40 7.65 -1.47
CA SER A 85 22.02 8.10 -1.73
C SER A 85 21.15 7.73 -0.54
N GLU A 86 20.60 8.72 0.16
CA GLU A 86 19.67 8.45 1.26
C GLU A 86 18.32 7.97 0.73
N THR A 87 17.76 6.98 1.41
CA THR A 87 16.46 6.38 1.09
C THR A 87 15.56 6.45 2.30
N VAL A 88 14.31 6.82 2.10
CA VAL A 88 13.30 6.83 3.16
C VAL A 88 12.70 5.43 3.28
N TYR A 89 12.66 4.90 4.50
CA TYR A 89 12.00 3.65 4.83
C TYR A 89 10.77 3.92 5.70
N VAL A 90 9.62 3.55 5.19
CA VAL A 90 8.34 3.68 5.89
C VAL A 90 7.67 2.32 6.00
N ALA A 91 6.92 2.12 7.08
CA ALA A 91 6.16 0.90 7.29
C ALA A 91 5.12 0.72 6.17
N ARG A 92 4.84 -0.53 5.84
CA ARG A 92 3.73 -0.92 4.95
C ARG A 92 2.41 -0.96 5.70
N THR A 93 2.24 -0.03 6.61
CA THR A 93 1.05 0.21 7.39
C THR A 93 0.34 1.45 6.88
N ARG A 94 -0.91 1.64 7.25
CA ARG A 94 -1.70 2.79 6.81
C ARG A 94 -1.09 4.12 7.24
N ASP A 95 -0.58 4.20 8.47
CA ASP A 95 0.08 5.38 9.05
C ASP A 95 1.43 5.71 8.40
N ARG A 96 1.99 4.76 7.62
CA ARG A 96 3.27 4.91 6.92
C ARG A 96 4.37 5.50 7.80
N ARG A 97 4.38 5.12 9.08
CA ARG A 97 5.36 5.63 10.04
C ARG A 97 6.79 5.32 9.58
N PRO A 98 7.76 6.21 9.88
CA PRO A 98 9.17 5.93 9.61
C PRO A 98 9.61 4.65 10.33
N LEU A 99 10.35 3.80 9.62
CA LEU A 99 10.93 2.59 10.18
C LEU A 99 12.26 2.91 10.87
N ARG A 100 12.45 2.31 12.05
CA ARG A 100 13.69 2.41 12.82
C ARG A 100 14.60 1.23 12.53
N PHE A 101 15.89 1.48 12.47
CA PHE A 101 16.91 0.45 12.25
C PHE A 101 17.55 0.03 13.56
N SER A 102 17.95 0.99 14.39
CA SER A 102 18.74 0.76 15.60
C SER A 102 17.91 0.84 16.87
N LYS A 103 18.40 0.17 17.92
CA LYS A 103 17.82 0.28 19.26
C LYS A 103 17.92 1.70 19.82
N SER A 104 19.04 2.38 19.58
CA SER A 104 19.28 3.74 20.09
C SER A 104 18.43 4.79 19.39
N GLY A 105 18.12 4.62 18.09
CA GLY A 105 17.54 5.66 17.22
C GLY A 105 18.51 6.80 16.96
N ASP A 106 19.82 6.60 17.15
CA ASP A 106 20.84 7.59 16.90
C ASP A 106 20.80 8.04 15.43
N PRO A 107 20.76 9.35 15.15
CA PRO A 107 20.60 9.86 13.79
C PRO A 107 21.70 9.43 12.81
N ASP A 108 22.93 9.29 13.27
CA ASP A 108 24.05 8.90 12.41
C ASP A 108 24.02 7.40 12.10
N ILE A 109 23.66 6.58 13.09
CA ILE A 109 23.43 5.15 12.90
C ILE A 109 22.24 4.94 11.94
N GLU A 110 21.12 5.61 12.17
CA GLU A 110 19.94 5.55 11.31
C GLU A 110 20.26 5.99 9.87
N ARG A 111 21.08 7.03 9.71
CA ARG A 111 21.54 7.50 8.38
C ARG A 111 22.42 6.46 7.70
N ALA A 112 23.36 5.83 8.42
CA ALA A 112 24.22 4.78 7.88
C ALA A 112 23.40 3.62 7.30
N TYR A 113 22.34 3.19 8.00
CA TYR A 113 21.42 2.16 7.50
C TYR A 113 20.60 2.61 6.29
N ARG A 114 20.15 3.88 6.24
CA ARG A 114 19.35 4.45 5.15
C ARG A 114 20.17 4.77 3.91
N THR A 115 21.49 4.84 4.03
CA THR A 115 22.38 5.16 2.90
C THR A 115 22.51 3.95 1.98
N HIS A 116 22.06 4.11 0.75
CA HIS A 116 22.33 3.20 -0.35
C HIS A 116 23.56 3.69 -1.11
N TRP A 117 24.43 2.78 -1.48
CA TRP A 117 25.62 3.07 -2.24
C TRP A 117 25.41 2.69 -3.69
N VAL A 118 25.40 3.68 -4.57
CA VAL A 118 24.98 3.53 -5.96
C VAL A 118 26.20 3.57 -6.89
N SER A 119 26.19 2.72 -7.92
CA SER A 119 27.25 2.67 -8.92
C SER A 119 27.47 4.05 -9.59
N PRO A 120 28.72 4.55 -9.68
CA PRO A 120 29.04 5.78 -10.39
C PRO A 120 28.82 5.67 -11.90
N ALA A 121 28.78 4.45 -12.45
CA ALA A 121 28.50 4.20 -13.87
C ALA A 121 27.07 4.57 -14.30
N LEU A 122 26.15 4.73 -13.34
CA LEU A 122 24.81 5.21 -13.63
C LEU A 122 24.82 6.72 -13.89
N SER A 123 24.16 7.15 -14.98
CA SER A 123 23.92 8.58 -15.23
C SER A 123 23.13 9.22 -14.09
N GLU A 124 23.28 10.52 -13.90
CA GLU A 124 22.56 11.27 -12.86
C GLU A 124 21.04 11.07 -12.95
N ALA A 125 20.47 11.10 -14.15
CA ALA A 125 19.06 10.84 -14.37
C ALA A 125 18.62 9.44 -13.93
N LYS A 126 19.45 8.41 -14.15
CA LYS A 126 19.17 7.04 -13.68
C LYS A 126 19.30 6.95 -12.17
N ARG A 127 20.31 7.59 -11.55
CA ARG A 127 20.45 7.65 -10.09
C ARG A 127 19.25 8.30 -9.43
N ARG A 128 18.80 9.46 -9.95
CA ARG A 128 17.60 10.13 -9.43
C ARG A 128 16.35 9.25 -9.53
N ARG A 129 16.11 8.60 -10.67
CA ARG A 129 14.98 7.65 -10.82
C ARG A 129 15.08 6.46 -9.88
N LEU A 130 16.30 5.99 -9.60
CA LEU A 130 16.55 4.92 -8.65
C LEU A 130 16.20 5.37 -7.24
N ALA A 131 16.68 6.54 -6.80
CA ALA A 131 16.39 7.12 -5.49
C ALA A 131 14.87 7.36 -5.30
N GLU A 132 14.19 7.95 -6.28
CA GLU A 132 12.73 8.13 -6.28
C GLU A 132 11.99 6.80 -6.12
N ARG A 133 12.42 5.76 -6.85
CA ARG A 133 11.80 4.44 -6.78
C ARG A 133 12.04 3.75 -5.42
N GLN A 134 13.23 3.92 -4.83
CA GLN A 134 13.59 3.33 -3.54
C GLN A 134 12.89 4.02 -2.37
N SER A 135 12.74 5.34 -2.44
CA SER A 135 12.04 6.15 -1.44
C SER A 135 10.51 6.07 -1.56
N ARG A 136 10.00 5.46 -2.64
CA ARG A 136 8.57 5.32 -2.82
C ARG A 136 8.01 4.33 -1.80
N PRO A 137 7.00 4.72 -0.99
CA PRO A 137 6.36 3.80 -0.07
C PRO A 137 5.85 2.56 -0.80
N ALA A 138 6.00 1.40 -0.19
CA ALA A 138 5.42 0.18 -0.72
C ALA A 138 3.89 0.31 -0.80
N ASP A 139 3.30 -0.32 -1.82
CA ASP A 139 1.85 -0.33 -1.95
C ASP A 139 1.20 -1.01 -0.74
N LEU A 140 0.12 -0.44 -0.24
CA LEU A 140 -0.77 -1.15 0.66
C LEU A 140 -1.38 -2.32 -0.10
N VAL A 141 -1.49 -3.45 0.58
CA VAL A 141 -2.04 -4.68 -0.01
C VAL A 141 -3.36 -5.01 0.66
N VAL A 142 -4.39 -5.12 -0.17
CA VAL A 142 -5.72 -5.55 0.22
C VAL A 142 -5.95 -6.93 -0.39
N VAL A 143 -6.44 -7.86 0.40
CA VAL A 143 -6.66 -9.24 -0.02
C VAL A 143 -8.15 -9.45 -0.32
N MET A 144 -8.43 -10.07 -1.45
CA MET A 144 -9.73 -10.66 -1.77
C MET A 144 -9.72 -12.10 -1.22
N PRO A 145 -10.40 -12.37 -0.10
CA PRO A 145 -10.34 -13.66 0.57
C PRO A 145 -10.97 -14.76 -0.29
N LEU A 146 -10.53 -16.00 -0.08
CA LEU A 146 -11.12 -17.20 -0.70
C LEU A 146 -12.10 -17.91 0.23
N GLU A 147 -12.03 -17.63 1.51
CA GLU A 147 -12.79 -18.26 2.58
C GLU A 147 -13.44 -17.18 3.46
N ASP A 148 -14.43 -17.57 4.24
CA ASP A 148 -15.07 -16.70 5.21
C ASP A 148 -14.06 -16.21 6.24
N TRP A 149 -14.19 -14.96 6.64
CA TRP A 149 -13.29 -14.33 7.59
C TRP A 149 -14.06 -13.33 8.47
N THR A 150 -13.49 -12.96 9.58
CA THR A 150 -14.09 -12.01 10.54
C THR A 150 -13.07 -10.94 10.91
N CYS A 151 -13.51 -9.69 10.89
CA CYS A 151 -12.70 -8.54 11.29
C CYS A 151 -12.42 -8.59 12.80
N VAL A 152 -11.16 -8.42 13.19
CA VAL A 152 -10.75 -8.48 14.61
C VAL A 152 -11.24 -7.29 15.42
N GLU A 153 -11.60 -6.16 14.79
CA GLU A 153 -12.09 -4.97 15.50
C GLU A 153 -13.62 -4.93 15.63
N CYS A 154 -14.35 -5.18 14.54
CA CYS A 154 -15.82 -5.00 14.53
C CYS A 154 -16.58 -6.32 14.42
N SER A 155 -15.90 -7.47 14.35
CA SER A 155 -16.51 -8.79 14.13
C SER A 155 -17.35 -8.90 12.85
N GLY A 156 -17.29 -7.90 11.97
CA GLY A 156 -17.92 -7.91 10.66
C GLY A 156 -17.10 -8.68 9.63
N THR A 157 -17.67 -8.85 8.44
CA THR A 157 -17.03 -9.50 7.30
C THR A 157 -17.11 -8.58 6.07
N GLY A 158 -16.51 -8.98 4.94
CA GLY A 158 -16.57 -8.23 3.68
C GLY A 158 -15.81 -8.92 2.55
N ASP A 159 -15.93 -8.37 1.35
CA ASP A 159 -15.28 -8.92 0.15
C ASP A 159 -13.78 -8.64 0.09
N LEU A 160 -13.29 -7.72 0.89
CA LEU A 160 -11.90 -7.27 0.94
C LEU A 160 -11.45 -7.13 2.38
N LEU A 161 -10.21 -7.51 2.63
CA LEU A 161 -9.58 -7.36 3.95
C LEU A 161 -8.15 -6.83 3.82
N ILE A 162 -7.66 -6.21 4.88
CA ILE A 162 -6.25 -5.93 5.10
C ILE A 162 -5.74 -6.84 6.20
N MET A 163 -4.60 -7.48 5.95
CA MET A 163 -3.88 -8.19 7.00
C MET A 163 -3.06 -7.20 7.81
N ASP A 164 -3.47 -6.97 9.05
CA ASP A 164 -2.76 -6.15 10.03
C ASP A 164 -2.51 -6.96 11.30
N SER A 165 -1.81 -6.42 12.28
CA SER A 165 -1.62 -7.05 13.59
C SER A 165 -2.70 -6.51 14.55
N PRO A 166 -3.48 -7.36 15.22
CA PRO A 166 -3.30 -8.81 15.43
C PRO A 166 -4.01 -9.72 14.42
N GLY A 167 -4.68 -9.22 13.39
CA GLY A 167 -5.41 -10.06 12.43
C GLY A 167 -6.07 -9.28 11.30
N PRO A 168 -7.02 -9.90 10.57
CA PRO A 168 -7.66 -9.26 9.43
C PRO A 168 -8.59 -8.12 9.85
N LEU A 169 -8.51 -7.01 9.13
CA LEU A 169 -9.37 -5.83 9.26
C LEU A 169 -10.24 -5.67 8.02
N CYS A 170 -11.51 -5.28 8.21
CA CYS A 170 -12.34 -4.82 7.12
C CYS A 170 -11.91 -3.42 6.64
N LEU A 171 -12.26 -3.05 5.42
CA LEU A 171 -11.90 -1.75 4.86
C LEU A 171 -12.43 -0.58 5.70
N ALA A 172 -13.57 -0.75 6.35
CA ALA A 172 -14.12 0.27 7.23
C ALA A 172 -13.27 0.47 8.50
N CYS A 173 -12.82 -0.60 9.18
CA CYS A 173 -11.93 -0.50 10.33
C CYS A 173 -10.53 -0.03 9.93
N ALA A 174 -10.08 -0.41 8.73
CA ALA A 174 -8.83 0.08 8.16
C ALA A 174 -8.94 1.50 7.56
N ASP A 175 -10.12 2.14 7.62
CA ASP A 175 -10.40 3.47 7.07
C ASP A 175 -10.08 3.60 5.57
N MET A 176 -10.41 2.58 4.84
CA MET A 176 -10.24 2.49 3.39
C MET A 176 -11.56 2.24 2.66
N ASP A 177 -12.69 2.33 3.35
CA ASP A 177 -14.03 2.11 2.80
C ASP A 177 -14.49 3.22 1.84
N HIS A 178 -13.80 4.38 1.87
CA HIS A 178 -13.98 5.48 0.93
C HIS A 178 -13.30 5.25 -0.43
N LEU A 179 -12.41 4.26 -0.54
CA LEU A 179 -11.74 3.96 -1.78
C LEU A 179 -12.62 3.12 -2.71
N VAL A 180 -12.52 3.40 -4.00
CA VAL A 180 -13.22 2.66 -5.05
C VAL A 180 -12.31 1.63 -5.70
N TYR A 181 -12.88 0.49 -6.07
CA TYR A 181 -12.16 -0.57 -6.73
C TYR A 181 -12.09 -0.36 -8.24
N LEU A 182 -10.88 -0.27 -8.77
CA LEU A 182 -10.58 -0.25 -10.20
C LEU A 182 -9.98 -1.62 -10.58
N PRO A 183 -10.71 -2.45 -11.35
CA PRO A 183 -10.22 -3.76 -11.78
C PRO A 183 -9.01 -3.63 -12.72
N SER A 184 -8.18 -4.69 -12.77
CA SER A 184 -7.09 -4.78 -13.72
C SER A 184 -7.64 -4.90 -15.15
N GLY A 185 -6.97 -4.26 -16.12
CA GLY A 185 -7.37 -4.29 -17.53
C GLY A 185 -6.77 -3.12 -18.29
N ASP A 186 -7.11 -1.90 -17.91
CA ASP A 186 -6.54 -0.70 -18.49
C ASP A 186 -5.32 -0.22 -17.68
N ALA A 187 -4.13 -0.40 -18.27
CA ALA A 187 -2.88 -0.03 -17.61
C ALA A 187 -2.65 1.49 -17.59
N ALA A 188 -3.20 2.24 -18.54
CA ALA A 188 -3.06 3.69 -18.61
C ALA A 188 -3.94 4.35 -17.54
N LEU A 189 -5.22 3.97 -17.48
CA LEU A 189 -6.17 4.41 -16.49
C LEU A 189 -5.68 4.06 -15.06
N THR A 190 -5.28 2.80 -14.82
CA THR A 190 -4.76 2.34 -13.53
C THR A 190 -3.56 3.19 -13.07
N ARG A 191 -2.64 3.54 -13.96
CA ARG A 191 -1.44 4.32 -13.64
C ARG A 191 -1.79 5.77 -13.31
N ARG A 192 -2.70 6.40 -14.07
CA ARG A 192 -3.16 7.77 -13.85
C ARG A 192 -3.94 7.87 -12.55
N ALA A 193 -4.94 7.02 -12.35
CA ALA A 193 -5.74 6.98 -11.13
C ALA A 193 -4.86 6.78 -9.88
N LYS A 194 -3.91 5.85 -9.93
CA LYS A 194 -2.95 5.65 -8.83
C LYS A 194 -2.04 6.85 -8.59
N LYS A 195 -1.65 7.58 -9.63
CA LYS A 195 -0.81 8.78 -9.51
C LYS A 195 -1.58 9.96 -8.91
N ALA A 196 -2.84 10.10 -9.26
CA ALA A 196 -3.71 11.19 -8.78
C ALA A 196 -4.25 10.94 -7.37
N SER A 197 -4.33 9.66 -6.94
CA SER A 197 -4.85 9.29 -5.63
C SER A 197 -3.85 9.54 -4.51
N GLY A 198 -4.29 10.21 -3.44
CA GLY A 198 -3.50 10.42 -2.22
C GLY A 198 -3.30 9.12 -1.43
N LEU A 199 -4.33 8.26 -1.40
CA LEU A 199 -4.29 6.93 -0.82
C LEU A 199 -4.65 5.88 -1.88
N SER A 200 -3.86 4.81 -1.98
CA SER A 200 -4.16 3.71 -2.89
C SER A 200 -3.66 2.38 -2.33
N ALA A 201 -4.33 1.29 -2.71
CA ALA A 201 -3.90 -0.06 -2.36
C ALA A 201 -3.99 -1.00 -3.57
N VAL A 202 -3.16 -2.02 -3.57
CA VAL A 202 -3.21 -3.09 -4.58
C VAL A 202 -4.12 -4.20 -4.06
N VAL A 203 -5.12 -4.57 -4.85
CA VAL A 203 -6.00 -5.70 -4.54
C VAL A 203 -5.41 -6.96 -5.13
N VAL A 204 -5.22 -7.96 -4.27
CA VAL A 204 -4.68 -9.26 -4.65
C VAL A 204 -5.62 -10.40 -4.26
N ARG A 205 -5.56 -11.49 -4.98
CA ARG A 205 -6.25 -12.75 -4.68
C ARG A 205 -5.27 -13.91 -4.79
N PHE A 206 -5.35 -14.85 -3.86
CA PHE A 206 -4.49 -16.03 -3.93
C PHE A 206 -4.95 -16.97 -5.06
N SER A 207 -4.05 -17.31 -5.97
CA SER A 207 -4.28 -18.29 -7.03
C SER A 207 -3.86 -19.67 -6.55
N ARG A 208 -4.82 -20.58 -6.33
CA ARG A 208 -4.55 -21.95 -5.87
C ARG A 208 -3.73 -22.73 -6.91
N SER A 209 -3.96 -22.50 -8.20
CA SER A 209 -3.25 -23.18 -9.29
C SER A 209 -1.79 -22.73 -9.41
N ARG A 210 -1.52 -21.42 -9.21
CA ARG A 210 -0.18 -20.85 -9.31
C ARG A 210 0.52 -20.72 -7.96
N LYS A 211 -0.17 -21.04 -6.86
CA LYS A 211 0.31 -20.96 -5.46
C LYS A 211 0.93 -19.59 -5.11
N ARG A 212 0.33 -18.49 -5.61
CA ARG A 212 0.78 -17.13 -5.36
C ARG A 212 -0.37 -16.14 -5.37
N TYR A 213 -0.16 -14.97 -4.77
CA TYR A 213 -1.09 -13.85 -4.90
C TYR A 213 -0.97 -13.20 -6.28
N GLU A 214 -2.11 -12.96 -6.90
CA GLU A 214 -2.22 -12.32 -8.20
C GLU A 214 -3.01 -11.02 -8.06
N ARG A 215 -2.51 -9.98 -8.72
CA ARG A 215 -3.16 -8.67 -8.71
C ARG A 215 -4.48 -8.74 -9.46
N GLN A 216 -5.54 -8.24 -8.81
CA GLN A 216 -6.89 -8.17 -9.36
C GLN A 216 -7.25 -6.74 -9.79
N GLY A 217 -6.62 -5.73 -9.17
CA GLY A 217 -6.89 -4.32 -9.42
C GLY A 217 -6.22 -3.43 -8.40
N ILE A 218 -6.76 -2.24 -8.22
CA ILE A 218 -6.35 -1.27 -7.20
C ILE A 218 -7.58 -0.68 -6.51
N LEU A 219 -7.37 -0.20 -5.28
CA LEU A 219 -8.26 0.75 -4.62
C LEU A 219 -7.66 2.14 -4.77
N VAL A 220 -8.47 3.13 -5.14
CA VAL A 220 -8.09 4.54 -5.29
C VAL A 220 -9.22 5.44 -4.81
N GLU A 221 -8.92 6.71 -4.56
CA GLU A 221 -9.93 7.72 -4.30
C GLU A 221 -10.83 7.95 -5.53
N GLU A 222 -12.12 8.14 -5.32
CA GLU A 222 -13.10 8.33 -6.41
C GLU A 222 -12.75 9.54 -7.28
N ALA A 223 -12.38 10.67 -6.66
CA ALA A 223 -11.97 11.87 -7.36
C ALA A 223 -10.74 11.65 -8.27
N ALA A 224 -9.80 10.80 -7.84
CA ALA A 224 -8.64 10.45 -8.64
C ALA A 224 -8.99 9.56 -9.84
N LEU A 225 -9.97 8.67 -9.67
CA LEU A 225 -10.49 7.85 -10.78
C LEU A 225 -11.22 8.72 -11.79
N ASP A 226 -12.12 9.60 -11.35
CA ASP A 226 -12.83 10.54 -12.22
C ASP A 226 -11.87 11.46 -13.00
N GLN A 227 -10.82 11.94 -12.34
CA GLN A 227 -9.78 12.72 -13.01
C GLN A 227 -9.06 11.90 -14.07
N ALA A 228 -8.66 10.68 -13.75
CA ALA A 228 -7.95 9.79 -14.66
C ALA A 228 -8.82 9.40 -15.88
N GLU A 229 -10.12 9.22 -15.68
CA GLU A 229 -11.08 8.97 -16.76
C GLU A 229 -11.22 10.17 -17.69
N ARG A 230 -11.26 11.40 -17.15
CA ARG A 230 -11.28 12.62 -17.98
C ARG A 230 -10.00 12.83 -18.78
N GLU A 231 -8.84 12.48 -18.22
CA GLU A 231 -7.53 12.60 -18.84
C GLU A 231 -7.23 11.45 -19.84
N CYS A 232 -8.03 10.40 -19.84
CA CYS A 232 -8.04 9.34 -20.82
C CYS A 232 -9.17 9.65 -21.84
N PRO A 233 -8.97 10.53 -22.83
CA PRO A 233 -9.93 10.62 -23.92
C PRO A 233 -10.02 9.21 -24.50
N ALA A 234 -11.24 8.75 -24.66
CA ALA A 234 -11.55 7.44 -25.16
C ALA A 234 -10.66 7.12 -26.37
N ASP A 235 -9.72 6.20 -26.20
CA ASP A 235 -9.26 5.36 -27.30
C ASP A 235 -10.47 4.47 -27.66
N GLU A 236 -11.52 5.10 -28.16
CA GLU A 236 -12.79 4.48 -28.56
C GLU A 236 -12.69 3.71 -29.87
N GLU A 237 -11.47 3.53 -30.40
CA GLU A 237 -11.24 2.74 -31.60
C GLU A 237 -10.13 1.71 -31.44
N ALA A 238 -10.29 0.76 -30.48
CA ALA A 238 -9.64 -0.53 -30.60
C ALA A 238 -10.71 -1.58 -30.99
N PRO A 239 -10.71 -2.12 -32.23
CA PRO A 239 -11.67 -3.14 -32.60
C PRO A 239 -11.38 -4.42 -31.85
N GLY A 240 -12.25 -4.77 -30.88
CA GLY A 240 -12.14 -6.03 -30.14
C GLY A 240 -12.67 -6.06 -28.72
N ARG A 241 -13.12 -4.96 -28.13
CA ARG A 241 -13.72 -4.97 -26.81
C ARG A 241 -15.22 -5.29 -26.91
N ARG A 242 -15.63 -6.51 -26.53
CA ARG A 242 -17.04 -6.87 -26.36
C ARG A 242 -17.68 -5.95 -25.34
N PRO A 243 -18.81 -5.29 -25.62
CA PRO A 243 -19.58 -4.54 -24.66
C PRO A 243 -20.29 -5.54 -23.71
N GLY A 244 -19.77 -5.68 -22.52
CA GLY A 244 -20.33 -6.52 -21.46
C GLY A 244 -20.93 -5.67 -20.34
N ALA A 245 -21.91 -4.84 -20.65
CA ALA A 245 -22.83 -4.29 -19.68
C ALA A 245 -24.21 -4.15 -20.34
N ALA A 246 -25.02 -5.19 -20.16
CA ALA A 246 -26.43 -5.11 -20.48
C ALA A 246 -27.07 -3.99 -19.65
N ALA A 247 -27.66 -3.01 -20.29
CA ALA A 247 -28.51 -2.01 -19.66
C ALA A 247 -29.65 -2.73 -18.94
N VAL A 248 -29.74 -2.56 -17.63
CA VAL A 248 -30.85 -3.10 -16.84
C VAL A 248 -32.04 -2.19 -17.04
N PRO A 249 -33.17 -2.68 -17.57
CA PRO A 249 -34.42 -1.89 -17.64
C PRO A 249 -34.95 -1.70 -16.22
N GLY A 250 -35.15 -0.44 -15.78
CA GLY A 250 -35.72 -0.12 -14.48
C GLY A 250 -34.96 0.92 -13.65
N ALA A 251 -33.82 1.43 -14.11
CA ALA A 251 -32.99 2.39 -13.35
C ALA A 251 -33.44 3.87 -13.45
N ALA A 252 -34.68 4.12 -13.81
CA ALA A 252 -35.15 5.48 -14.12
C ALA A 252 -35.46 6.37 -12.89
N ALA A 253 -35.37 5.87 -11.65
CA ALA A 253 -35.77 6.60 -10.46
C ALA A 253 -34.74 6.70 -9.34
N VAL A 254 -33.40 6.57 -9.65
CA VAL A 254 -32.38 6.64 -8.62
C VAL A 254 -31.65 7.97 -8.71
N PRO A 255 -31.60 8.77 -7.59
CA PRO A 255 -30.85 10.03 -7.56
C PRO A 255 -29.37 9.88 -7.95
N GLY A 256 -28.76 10.98 -8.41
CA GLY A 256 -27.42 10.99 -9.03
C GLY A 256 -26.29 10.31 -8.25
N ALA A 257 -26.35 10.30 -6.89
CA ALA A 257 -25.36 9.63 -6.06
C ALA A 257 -25.45 8.09 -6.13
N ALA A 258 -26.66 7.53 -6.17
CA ALA A 258 -26.83 6.07 -6.33
C ALA A 258 -26.38 5.61 -7.73
N ARG A 259 -26.59 6.44 -8.77
CA ARG A 259 -26.04 6.21 -10.11
C ARG A 259 -24.49 6.21 -10.12
N ARG A 260 -23.88 7.09 -9.34
CA ARG A 260 -22.42 7.16 -9.17
C ARG A 260 -21.85 5.91 -8.50
N VAL A 261 -22.48 5.46 -7.41
CA VAL A 261 -22.07 4.25 -6.68
C VAL A 261 -22.15 3.00 -7.56
N VAL A 262 -23.18 2.85 -8.38
CA VAL A 262 -23.31 1.73 -9.33
C VAL A 262 -22.27 1.84 -10.45
N ARG A 263 -21.98 3.04 -10.97
CA ARG A 263 -20.93 3.29 -11.98
C ARG A 263 -19.53 3.12 -11.42
N SER A 264 -19.28 3.52 -10.18
CA SER A 264 -17.97 3.40 -9.53
C SER A 264 -17.59 1.96 -9.16
N GLY A 265 -18.50 0.99 -9.34
CA GLY A 265 -18.24 -0.42 -9.07
C GLY A 265 -18.21 -0.80 -7.59
N ARG A 266 -18.55 0.11 -6.65
CA ARG A 266 -18.63 -0.20 -5.22
C ARG A 266 -19.61 -1.33 -4.91
N ALA A 267 -20.77 -1.31 -5.59
CA ALA A 267 -21.74 -2.39 -5.50
C ALA A 267 -21.52 -3.48 -6.56
N GLY A 268 -20.96 -3.14 -7.73
CA GLY A 268 -20.79 -4.06 -8.85
C GLY A 268 -19.53 -4.92 -8.80
N GLY A 269 -18.54 -4.57 -7.97
CA GLY A 269 -17.27 -5.32 -7.83
C GLY A 269 -17.37 -6.56 -6.93
N SER A 270 -18.27 -6.54 -5.93
CA SER A 270 -18.56 -7.69 -5.08
C SER A 270 -19.53 -8.68 -5.74
N ALA A 271 -19.55 -9.93 -5.28
CA ALA A 271 -20.56 -10.89 -5.71
C ALA A 271 -21.97 -10.40 -5.37
N ALA A 272 -22.18 -9.80 -4.20
CA ALA A 272 -23.42 -9.19 -3.77
C ALA A 272 -23.79 -7.94 -4.60
N GLY A 273 -22.80 -7.12 -5.00
CA GLY A 273 -23.02 -5.97 -5.86
C GLY A 273 -23.33 -6.36 -7.31
N ARG A 274 -22.74 -7.44 -7.84
CA ARG A 274 -23.12 -8.00 -9.14
C ARG A 274 -24.52 -8.59 -9.14
N ALA A 275 -24.95 -9.12 -7.98
CA ALA A 275 -26.31 -9.59 -7.78
C ALA A 275 -27.30 -8.46 -7.47
N LEU A 276 -26.85 -7.18 -7.45
CA LEU A 276 -27.64 -6.02 -7.05
C LEU A 276 -28.27 -6.18 -5.67
N ASP A 277 -27.53 -6.75 -4.71
CA ASP A 277 -27.98 -6.88 -3.34
C ASP A 277 -28.32 -5.49 -2.77
N PRO A 278 -29.58 -5.22 -2.38
CA PRO A 278 -30.00 -3.91 -1.90
C PRO A 278 -29.21 -3.44 -0.67
N ARG A 279 -28.78 -4.36 0.18
CA ARG A 279 -28.03 -4.07 1.39
C ARG A 279 -26.59 -3.61 1.06
N ALA A 280 -25.92 -4.25 0.12
CA ALA A 280 -24.59 -3.85 -0.35
C ALA A 280 -24.65 -2.47 -1.02
N VAL A 281 -25.68 -2.20 -1.82
CA VAL A 281 -25.91 -0.89 -2.45
C VAL A 281 -26.13 0.18 -1.38
N THR A 282 -26.99 -0.07 -0.38
CA THR A 282 -27.29 0.88 0.70
C THR A 282 -26.03 1.22 1.50
N LEU A 283 -25.21 0.24 1.86
CA LEU A 283 -23.96 0.47 2.59
C LEU A 283 -22.97 1.31 1.77
N ALA A 284 -22.84 1.03 0.47
CA ALA A 284 -21.97 1.79 -0.41
C ALA A 284 -22.43 3.25 -0.59
N VAL A 285 -23.76 3.47 -0.67
CA VAL A 285 -24.33 4.81 -0.73
C VAL A 285 -24.12 5.56 0.59
N ALA A 286 -24.35 4.91 1.73
CA ALA A 286 -24.12 5.51 3.05
C ALA A 286 -22.66 5.91 3.26
N ALA A 287 -21.71 5.12 2.78
CA ALA A 287 -20.30 5.47 2.81
C ALA A 287 -19.97 6.69 1.94
N SER A 288 -20.55 6.78 0.73
CA SER A 288 -20.38 7.94 -0.15
C SER A 288 -20.93 9.22 0.48
N VAL A 289 -22.15 9.17 1.02
CA VAL A 289 -22.79 10.30 1.71
C VAL A 289 -21.96 10.79 2.88
N ARG A 290 -21.44 9.89 3.69
CA ARG A 290 -20.61 10.23 4.85
C ARG A 290 -19.41 11.10 4.48
N HIS A 291 -18.70 10.77 3.39
CA HIS A 291 -17.50 11.48 2.98
C HIS A 291 -17.77 12.74 2.14
N GLN A 292 -18.87 12.77 1.38
CA GLN A 292 -19.13 13.84 0.42
C GLN A 292 -20.13 14.88 0.91
N ASP A 293 -21.09 14.46 1.74
CA ASP A 293 -22.23 15.28 2.09
C ASP A 293 -22.30 15.57 3.61
N THR A 294 -21.26 15.19 4.38
CA THR A 294 -21.14 15.50 5.81
C THR A 294 -19.76 16.01 6.20
N GLY A 295 -19.62 16.61 7.38
CA GLY A 295 -18.35 17.06 7.96
C GLY A 295 -17.42 15.95 8.50
N TYR A 296 -17.63 14.69 8.12
CA TYR A 296 -16.88 13.54 8.63
C TYR A 296 -15.36 13.68 8.47
N ASP A 297 -14.91 14.06 7.29
CA ASP A 297 -13.46 14.16 7.00
C ASP A 297 -12.80 15.31 7.77
N GLU A 298 -13.54 16.36 8.05
CA GLU A 298 -13.05 17.49 8.88
C GLU A 298 -12.91 17.10 10.34
N LEU A 299 -13.86 16.35 10.87
CA LEU A 299 -13.78 15.80 12.23
C LEU A 299 -12.57 14.87 12.40
N VAL A 300 -12.34 14.00 11.44
CA VAL A 300 -11.16 13.10 11.47
C VAL A 300 -9.85 13.88 11.35
N LYS A 301 -9.79 14.91 10.49
CA LYS A 301 -8.62 15.80 10.37
C LYS A 301 -8.35 16.60 11.65
N SER A 302 -9.38 16.96 12.40
CA SER A 302 -9.26 17.66 13.69
C SER A 302 -8.86 16.74 14.85
N GLY A 303 -8.64 15.43 14.59
CA GLY A 303 -8.18 14.48 15.60
C GLY A 303 -9.31 13.74 16.35
N VAL A 304 -10.57 13.90 15.95
CA VAL A 304 -11.67 13.11 16.52
C VAL A 304 -11.51 11.64 16.11
N PRO A 305 -11.57 10.70 17.06
CA PRO A 305 -11.55 9.26 16.73
C PRO A 305 -12.65 8.91 15.73
N ARG A 306 -12.33 8.07 14.76
CA ARG A 306 -13.23 7.75 13.63
C ARG A 306 -14.56 7.15 14.03
N THR A 307 -14.58 6.32 15.07
CA THR A 307 -15.81 5.79 15.66
C THR A 307 -16.71 6.92 16.13
N ALA A 308 -16.17 7.84 16.91
CA ALA A 308 -16.90 9.03 17.40
C ALA A 308 -17.32 9.96 16.25
N ALA A 309 -16.47 10.18 15.25
CA ALA A 309 -16.82 10.97 14.07
C ALA A 309 -17.97 10.31 13.28
N ARG A 310 -17.97 8.99 13.13
CA ARG A 310 -19.09 8.25 12.49
C ARG A 310 -20.39 8.37 13.26
N GLU A 311 -20.34 8.29 14.58
CA GLU A 311 -21.52 8.47 15.43
C GLU A 311 -22.07 9.90 15.29
N GLN A 312 -21.20 10.91 15.30
CA GLN A 312 -21.59 12.31 15.17
C GLN A 312 -22.33 12.60 13.85
N VAL A 313 -21.83 12.07 12.73
CA VAL A 313 -22.47 12.30 11.42
C VAL A 313 -23.56 11.27 11.08
N GLY A 314 -23.74 10.24 11.89
CA GLY A 314 -24.66 9.14 11.60
C GLY A 314 -26.09 9.59 11.36
N ALA A 315 -26.62 10.48 12.20
CA ALA A 315 -27.97 11.03 12.05
C ALA A 315 -28.12 11.87 10.77
N GLU A 316 -27.07 12.57 10.36
CA GLU A 316 -27.07 13.36 9.14
C GLU A 316 -27.06 12.46 7.89
N VAL A 317 -26.24 11.44 7.86
CA VAL A 317 -26.23 10.41 6.81
C VAL A 317 -27.63 9.78 6.66
N GLN A 318 -28.25 9.39 7.75
CA GLN A 318 -29.61 8.80 7.71
C GLN A 318 -30.65 9.78 7.16
N ARG A 319 -30.59 11.04 7.54
CA ARG A 319 -31.48 12.10 7.05
C ARG A 319 -31.36 12.29 5.53
N ILE A 320 -30.13 12.33 5.02
CA ILE A 320 -29.85 12.46 3.59
C ILE A 320 -30.39 11.23 2.84
N LEU A 321 -30.13 10.03 3.34
CA LEU A 321 -30.63 8.80 2.74
C LEU A 321 -32.17 8.75 2.72
N ALA A 322 -32.79 9.17 3.80
CA ALA A 322 -34.28 9.23 3.89
C ALA A 322 -34.87 10.24 2.90
N SER A 323 -34.21 11.39 2.69
CA SER A 323 -34.65 12.38 1.71
C SER A 323 -34.66 11.86 0.27
N TRP A 324 -33.77 10.89 -0.03
CA TRP A 324 -33.73 10.27 -1.36
C TRP A 324 -34.72 9.14 -1.57
N GLN A 325 -35.27 8.60 -0.47
CA GLN A 325 -36.30 7.55 -0.50
C GLN A 325 -37.71 8.13 -0.49
N ALA A 326 -37.88 9.41 -0.14
CA ALA A 326 -39.15 10.06 -0.17
C ALA A 326 -39.68 10.16 -1.62
N PRO A 327 -40.94 9.75 -1.90
CA PRO A 327 -41.54 9.96 -3.21
C PRO A 327 -41.57 11.47 -3.47
N GLY A 328 -41.04 11.89 -4.63
CA GLY A 328 -41.11 13.28 -5.05
C GLY A 328 -42.55 13.77 -5.10
N PRO A 329 -42.81 15.04 -4.85
CA PRO A 329 -44.13 15.60 -5.04
C PRO A 329 -44.57 15.37 -6.49
N CYS A 330 -45.77 14.78 -6.67
CA CYS A 330 -46.43 14.62 -7.96
C CYS A 330 -46.67 15.96 -8.63
#